data_bfbc5bb973e54ee8e70bd0845ad69a7e
#
_entry.id   bfbc5bb973e54ee8e70bd0845ad69a7e
#
_cell.length_a   1.000
_cell.length_b   1.000
_cell.length_c   1.000
_cell.angle_alpha   90.00
_cell.angle_beta   90.00
_cell.angle_gamma   90.00
#
_symmetry.space_group_name_H-M   'P 1'
#
loop_
_entity.id
_entity.type
_entity.pdbx_description
1 polymer ?
#
loop_
_entity_poly.entity_id
_entity_poly.type
_entity_poly.pdbx_seq_one_letter_code
_entity_poly.pdbx_strand_id
1 'polypeptide(L)'
;MEKIYGTTQRQDGLQRIGKNKWLLYFGYYETEDGNYEYRHTFSRKPTMDEIKQLVRDTIDAETKGKIVNRFEYDGIKVWLSDEKQRNYASLENNESIAYPLTLKLNEEADATPVYYTFETREDFIKFSKEASAYILNTIMDGWKEKDNIDWSVFDIQ
;
A
#
# COMPACT_ATOMS: atom_id res chain seq x y z
N MET A 1 1.11 13.67 -2.01
CA MET A 1 1.31 13.92 -3.47
C MET A 1 0.11 13.43 -4.26
N GLU A 2 -0.11 13.99 -5.42
CA GLU A 2 -1.22 13.65 -6.30
C GLU A 2 -0.82 12.49 -7.23
N LYS A 3 -1.73 11.50 -7.41
CA LYS A 3 -1.55 10.43 -8.38
C LYS A 3 -1.87 10.91 -9.78
N ILE A 4 -0.97 10.68 -10.73
CA ILE A 4 -1.15 11.01 -12.14
C ILE A 4 -1.05 9.72 -12.94
N TYR A 5 -2.15 9.34 -13.59
CA TYR A 5 -2.25 8.12 -14.40
C TYR A 5 -1.74 8.34 -15.83
N GLY A 6 -1.36 7.26 -16.49
CA GLY A 6 -0.91 7.26 -17.87
C GLY A 6 0.60 7.33 -18.04
N THR A 7 1.36 7.29 -16.97
CA THR A 7 2.82 7.19 -17.01
C THR A 7 3.26 5.87 -17.64
N THR A 8 4.26 5.93 -18.51
CA THR A 8 4.80 4.77 -19.21
C THR A 8 6.17 4.33 -18.70
N GLN A 9 6.83 5.16 -17.92
CA GLN A 9 8.13 4.88 -17.33
C GLN A 9 8.37 5.72 -16.09
N ARG A 10 9.29 5.24 -15.24
CA ARG A 10 9.71 5.99 -14.06
C ARG A 10 10.51 7.24 -14.47
N GLN A 11 10.18 8.37 -13.85
CA GLN A 11 10.86 9.65 -14.08
C GLN A 11 10.91 10.48 -12.79
N ASP A 12 11.69 10.01 -11.84
CA ASP A 12 11.86 10.75 -10.60
C ASP A 12 12.67 12.02 -10.83
N GLY A 13 12.30 13.12 -10.23
CA GLY A 13 13.02 14.36 -10.33
C GLY A 13 12.30 15.57 -9.79
N LEU A 14 13.02 16.69 -9.84
CA LEU A 14 12.50 18.00 -9.46
C LEU A 14 12.76 18.97 -10.62
N GLN A 15 11.72 19.62 -11.10
CA GLN A 15 11.78 20.54 -12.22
C GLN A 15 11.27 21.93 -11.83
N ARG A 16 12.02 22.98 -12.18
CA ARG A 16 11.49 24.33 -12.08
C ARG A 16 10.54 24.59 -13.26
N ILE A 17 9.29 24.94 -12.96
CA ILE A 17 8.26 25.16 -13.97
C ILE A 17 7.78 26.60 -14.03
N GLY A 18 8.38 27.50 -13.25
CA GLY A 18 8.04 28.92 -13.23
C GLY A 18 8.98 29.68 -12.32
N LYS A 19 8.74 30.99 -12.18
CA LYS A 19 9.59 31.85 -11.35
C LYS A 19 9.71 31.35 -9.91
N ASN A 20 8.58 30.96 -9.34
CA ASN A 20 8.46 30.46 -7.97
C ASN A 20 7.68 29.14 -7.92
N LYS A 21 7.80 28.31 -8.96
CA LYS A 21 7.11 27.01 -9.01
C LYS A 21 8.07 25.88 -9.34
N TRP A 22 7.95 24.82 -8.59
CA TRP A 22 8.77 23.62 -8.73
C TRP A 22 7.85 22.40 -8.72
N LEU A 23 8.09 21.45 -9.60
CA LEU A 23 7.31 20.24 -9.72
C LEU A 23 8.20 19.03 -9.39
N LEU A 24 7.75 18.26 -8.40
CA LEU A 24 8.34 16.99 -7.99
C LEU A 24 7.64 15.85 -8.68
N TYR A 25 8.38 14.96 -9.30
CA TYR A 25 7.92 13.70 -9.88
C TYR A 25 8.50 12.55 -9.06
N PHE A 26 7.67 11.58 -8.71
CA PHE A 26 8.16 10.42 -7.98
C PHE A 26 7.36 9.16 -8.28
N GLY A 27 8.10 8.06 -8.45
CA GLY A 27 7.57 6.72 -8.47
C GLY A 27 7.04 6.26 -9.82
N TYR A 28 6.84 4.96 -9.89
CA TYR A 28 6.18 4.30 -11.00
C TYR A 28 5.49 3.06 -10.43
N TYR A 29 4.19 3.05 -10.48
CA TYR A 29 3.38 1.98 -9.91
C TYR A 29 2.43 1.43 -10.95
N GLU A 30 2.47 0.11 -11.11
CA GLU A 30 1.61 -0.63 -12.04
C GLU A 30 0.42 -1.21 -11.30
N THR A 31 -0.78 -0.98 -11.81
CA THR A 31 -2.01 -1.58 -11.27
C THR A 31 -2.90 -2.08 -12.40
N GLU A 32 -3.91 -2.88 -12.06
CA GLU A 32 -4.94 -3.32 -13.00
C GLU A 32 -5.69 -2.14 -13.64
N ASP A 33 -5.82 -1.04 -12.89
CA ASP A 33 -6.52 0.18 -13.33
C ASP A 33 -5.63 1.15 -14.12
N GLY A 34 -4.36 0.80 -14.33
CA GLY A 34 -3.39 1.62 -15.04
C GLY A 34 -2.15 1.91 -14.20
N ASN A 35 -1.16 2.51 -14.86
CA ASN A 35 0.09 2.91 -14.24
C ASN A 35 0.03 4.36 -13.81
N TYR A 36 0.66 4.69 -12.68
CA TYR A 36 0.67 6.05 -12.18
C TYR A 36 2.01 6.43 -11.53
N GLU A 37 2.23 7.72 -11.47
CA GLU A 37 3.30 8.37 -10.72
C GLU A 37 2.70 9.37 -9.72
N TYR A 38 3.53 9.89 -8.85
CA TYR A 38 3.13 10.97 -7.94
C TYR A 38 3.75 12.29 -8.37
N ARG A 39 2.99 13.36 -8.24
CA ARG A 39 3.45 14.74 -8.47
C ARG A 39 3.07 15.63 -7.31
N HIS A 40 3.93 16.63 -7.06
CA HIS A 40 3.67 17.67 -6.10
C HIS A 40 4.26 18.98 -6.56
N THR A 41 3.49 20.07 -6.45
CA THR A 41 3.92 21.42 -6.82
C THR A 41 4.27 22.21 -5.58
N PHE A 42 5.46 22.81 -5.57
CA PHE A 42 5.91 23.73 -4.53
C PHE A 42 5.85 25.17 -5.05
N SER A 43 5.49 26.11 -4.16
CA SER A 43 5.47 27.57 -4.45
C SER A 43 6.83 28.25 -4.20
N ARG A 44 7.84 27.48 -3.81
CA ARG A 44 9.24 27.88 -3.65
C ARG A 44 10.12 26.66 -3.90
N LYS A 45 11.42 26.85 -4.05
CA LYS A 45 12.35 25.71 -4.13
C LYS A 45 12.28 24.92 -2.82
N PRO A 46 11.91 23.63 -2.86
CA PRO A 46 11.90 22.82 -1.66
C PRO A 46 13.31 22.51 -1.17
N THR A 47 13.45 22.27 0.12
CA THR A 47 14.68 21.72 0.68
C THR A 47 14.73 20.20 0.40
N MET A 48 15.93 19.64 0.46
CA MET A 48 16.08 18.18 0.32
C MET A 48 15.34 17.42 1.43
N ASP A 49 15.33 17.95 2.65
CA ASP A 49 14.61 17.32 3.76
C ASP A 49 13.09 17.29 3.51
N GLU A 50 12.53 18.35 2.94
CA GLU A 50 11.10 18.37 2.55
C GLU A 50 10.79 17.33 1.48
N ILE A 51 11.67 17.20 0.49
CA ILE A 51 11.53 16.18 -0.56
C ILE A 51 11.60 14.78 0.03
N LYS A 52 12.60 14.52 0.86
CA LYS A 52 12.77 13.20 1.51
C LYS A 52 11.57 12.81 2.35
N GLN A 53 11.04 13.75 3.13
CA GLN A 53 9.86 13.50 3.96
C GLN A 53 8.64 13.17 3.09
N LEU A 54 8.39 13.97 2.06
CA LEU A 54 7.24 13.79 1.18
C LEU A 54 7.31 12.46 0.41
N VAL A 55 8.49 12.10 -0.10
CA VAL A 55 8.70 10.84 -0.81
C VAL A 55 8.53 9.65 0.12
N ARG A 56 9.11 9.68 1.31
CA ARG A 56 8.97 8.61 2.31
C ARG A 56 7.52 8.42 2.74
N ASP A 57 6.81 9.51 3.02
CA ASP A 57 5.39 9.46 3.38
C ASP A 57 4.54 8.87 2.25
N THR A 58 4.91 9.16 1.00
CA THR A 58 4.23 8.59 -0.17
C THR A 58 4.45 7.09 -0.28
N ILE A 59 5.68 6.62 -0.06
CA ILE A 59 5.99 5.18 -0.04
C ILE A 59 5.22 4.49 1.09
N ASP A 60 5.15 5.10 2.26
CA ASP A 60 4.39 4.56 3.40
C ASP A 60 2.89 4.44 3.08
N ALA A 61 2.33 5.44 2.44
CA ALA A 61 0.93 5.42 2.00
C ALA A 61 0.68 4.34 0.93
N GLU A 62 1.61 4.17 -0.03
CA GLU A 62 1.55 3.09 -1.02
C GLU A 62 1.61 1.72 -0.36
N THR A 63 2.53 1.53 0.57
CA THR A 63 2.68 0.28 1.33
C THR A 63 1.38 -0.06 2.06
N LYS A 64 0.81 0.91 2.77
CA LYS A 64 -0.47 0.73 3.48
C LYS A 64 -1.61 0.38 2.52
N GLY A 65 -1.69 1.05 1.38
CA GLY A 65 -2.68 0.76 0.35
C GLY A 65 -2.56 -0.65 -0.22
N LYS A 66 -1.35 -1.12 -0.46
CA LYS A 66 -1.09 -2.50 -0.92
C LYS A 66 -1.52 -3.53 0.12
N ILE A 67 -1.25 -3.29 1.40
CA ILE A 67 -1.67 -4.18 2.48
C ILE A 67 -3.19 -4.27 2.52
N VAL A 68 -3.87 -3.13 2.50
CA VAL A 68 -5.33 -3.07 2.67
C VAL A 68 -6.07 -3.64 1.45
N ASN A 69 -5.58 -3.39 0.23
CA ASN A 69 -6.35 -3.58 -0.99
C ASN A 69 -5.90 -4.72 -1.90
N ARG A 70 -4.71 -5.29 -1.72
CA ARG A 70 -4.12 -6.18 -2.74
C ARG A 70 -3.84 -7.61 -2.26
N PHE A 71 -4.21 -7.96 -1.05
CA PHE A 71 -4.10 -9.35 -0.61
C PHE A 71 -5.22 -10.16 -1.23
N GLU A 72 -4.86 -11.32 -1.79
CA GLU A 72 -5.81 -12.31 -2.27
C GLU A 72 -5.60 -13.63 -1.54
N TYR A 73 -6.70 -14.27 -1.18
CA TYR A 73 -6.72 -15.60 -0.61
C TYR A 73 -7.69 -16.46 -1.39
N ASP A 74 -7.20 -17.58 -1.92
CA ASP A 74 -8.02 -18.51 -2.71
C ASP A 74 -8.78 -17.79 -3.86
N GLY A 75 -8.10 -16.84 -4.53
CA GLY A 75 -8.65 -16.04 -5.61
C GLY A 75 -9.61 -14.92 -5.18
N ILE A 76 -9.80 -14.73 -3.88
CA ILE A 76 -10.69 -13.72 -3.32
C ILE A 76 -9.88 -12.52 -2.80
N LYS A 77 -10.26 -11.32 -3.19
CA LYS A 77 -9.66 -10.09 -2.62
C LYS A 77 -10.10 -9.92 -1.18
N VAL A 78 -9.11 -9.77 -0.30
CA VAL A 78 -9.30 -9.62 1.14
C VAL A 78 -8.97 -8.19 1.56
N TRP A 79 -9.92 -7.54 2.21
CA TRP A 79 -9.73 -6.21 2.79
C TRP A 79 -9.01 -6.35 4.14
N LEU A 80 -7.72 -5.95 4.17
CA LEU A 80 -6.87 -6.04 5.35
C LEU A 80 -6.69 -4.69 6.04
N SER A 81 -7.80 -4.06 6.46
CA SER A 81 -7.73 -2.89 7.33
C SER A 81 -7.10 -3.23 8.68
N ASP A 82 -6.65 -2.21 9.42
CA ASP A 82 -6.10 -2.41 10.76
C ASP A 82 -7.11 -3.13 11.68
N GLU A 83 -8.39 -2.80 11.55
CA GLU A 83 -9.46 -3.47 12.30
C GLU A 83 -9.57 -4.95 11.94
N LYS A 84 -9.58 -5.29 10.65
CA LYS A 84 -9.63 -6.69 10.19
C LYS A 84 -8.41 -7.48 10.65
N GLN A 85 -7.23 -6.89 10.58
CA GLN A 85 -6.00 -7.53 11.08
C GLN A 85 -6.10 -7.86 12.56
N ARG A 86 -6.60 -6.91 13.38
CA ARG A 86 -6.83 -7.16 14.82
C ARG A 86 -7.85 -8.26 15.06
N ASN A 87 -8.94 -8.26 14.29
CA ASN A 87 -9.98 -9.27 14.40
C ASN A 87 -9.45 -10.68 14.07
N TYR A 88 -8.66 -10.79 13.02
CA TYR A 88 -8.06 -12.08 12.64
C TYR A 88 -7.07 -12.57 13.70
N ALA A 89 -6.26 -11.68 14.27
CA ALA A 89 -5.35 -12.03 15.37
C ALA A 89 -6.12 -12.51 16.60
N SER A 90 -7.22 -11.85 16.96
CA SER A 90 -8.10 -12.28 18.05
C SER A 90 -8.68 -13.66 17.84
N LEU A 91 -9.16 -13.94 16.61
CA LEU A 91 -9.74 -15.25 16.26
C LEU A 91 -8.69 -16.36 16.30
N GLU A 92 -7.47 -16.09 15.84
CA GLU A 92 -6.37 -17.06 15.88
C GLU A 92 -6.01 -17.48 17.30
N ASN A 93 -6.09 -16.55 18.25
CA ASN A 93 -5.73 -16.78 19.65
C ASN A 93 -6.90 -17.26 20.52
N ASN A 94 -8.11 -17.35 19.99
CA ASN A 94 -9.30 -17.76 20.74
C ASN A 94 -9.72 -19.18 20.40
N GLU A 95 -9.36 -20.13 21.27
CA GLU A 95 -9.70 -21.55 21.08
C GLU A 95 -11.18 -21.85 21.29
N SER A 96 -11.96 -20.92 21.82
CA SER A 96 -13.39 -21.09 22.05
C SER A 96 -14.27 -20.83 20.82
N ILE A 97 -13.69 -20.36 19.72
CA ILE A 97 -14.41 -20.09 18.47
C ILE A 97 -14.85 -21.40 17.84
N ALA A 98 -16.14 -21.52 17.54
CA ALA A 98 -16.72 -22.68 16.88
C ALA A 98 -16.48 -22.66 15.37
N TYR A 99 -16.23 -23.82 14.80
CA TYR A 99 -16.10 -24.04 13.36
C TYR A 99 -17.22 -24.96 12.86
N PRO A 100 -17.70 -24.82 11.61
CA PRO A 100 -17.22 -23.91 10.58
C PRO A 100 -17.46 -22.44 10.92
N LEU A 101 -16.54 -21.57 10.49
CA LEU A 101 -16.59 -20.13 10.71
C LEU A 101 -16.70 -19.41 9.38
N THR A 102 -17.74 -18.60 9.21
CA THR A 102 -17.95 -17.80 7.98
C THR A 102 -17.66 -16.33 8.26
N LEU A 103 -16.74 -15.75 7.50
CA LEU A 103 -16.33 -14.35 7.62
C LEU A 103 -16.54 -13.59 6.32
N LYS A 104 -16.88 -12.31 6.43
CA LYS A 104 -16.87 -11.37 5.29
C LYS A 104 -15.44 -10.91 5.05
N LEU A 105 -14.90 -11.17 3.86
CA LEU A 105 -13.50 -10.87 3.52
C LEU A 105 -13.30 -9.52 2.84
N ASN A 106 -14.31 -8.98 2.18
CA ASN A 106 -14.22 -7.67 1.53
C ASN A 106 -14.55 -6.52 2.50
N GLU A 107 -14.44 -5.29 2.01
CA GLU A 107 -14.70 -4.09 2.80
C GLU A 107 -16.13 -4.05 3.31
N GLU A 108 -16.34 -3.60 4.56
CA GLU A 108 -17.67 -3.52 5.17
C GLU A 108 -18.65 -2.61 4.39
N ALA A 109 -18.11 -1.57 3.74
CA ALA A 109 -18.89 -0.62 2.94
C ALA A 109 -19.32 -1.16 1.57
N ASP A 110 -18.76 -2.30 1.13
CA ASP A 110 -19.11 -2.88 -0.17
C ASP A 110 -20.57 -3.36 -0.17
N ALA A 111 -21.32 -2.98 -1.23
CA ALA A 111 -22.72 -3.34 -1.37
C ALA A 111 -22.92 -4.85 -1.57
N THR A 112 -21.95 -5.54 -2.16
CA THR A 112 -21.98 -6.99 -2.40
C THR A 112 -21.00 -7.68 -1.46
N PRO A 113 -21.46 -8.32 -0.38
CA PRO A 113 -20.57 -9.00 0.55
C PRO A 113 -19.97 -10.27 -0.09
N VAL A 114 -18.71 -10.54 0.26
CA VAL A 114 -18.00 -11.77 -0.11
C VAL A 114 -17.67 -12.53 1.16
N TYR A 115 -18.34 -13.65 1.36
CA TYR A 115 -18.13 -14.52 2.50
C TYR A 115 -17.24 -15.71 2.16
N TYR A 116 -16.45 -16.13 3.13
CA TYR A 116 -15.63 -17.32 3.05
C TYR A 116 -15.83 -18.17 4.30
N THR A 117 -16.02 -19.48 4.13
CA THR A 117 -16.22 -20.41 5.24
C THR A 117 -14.94 -21.20 5.49
N PHE A 118 -14.44 -21.09 6.71
CA PHE A 118 -13.34 -21.89 7.23
C PHE A 118 -13.94 -23.10 7.94
N GLU A 119 -13.75 -24.29 7.38
CA GLU A 119 -14.34 -25.52 7.93
C GLU A 119 -13.74 -25.92 9.27
N THR A 120 -12.43 -25.66 9.44
CA THR A 120 -11.69 -26.00 10.64
C THR A 120 -10.85 -24.83 11.12
N ARG A 121 -10.40 -24.90 12.38
CA ARG A 121 -9.48 -23.92 12.94
C ARG A 121 -8.16 -23.88 12.16
N GLU A 122 -7.67 -25.04 11.74
CA GLU A 122 -6.44 -25.16 10.93
C GLU A 122 -6.55 -24.40 9.60
N ASP A 123 -7.72 -24.44 8.96
CA ASP A 123 -7.98 -23.68 7.72
C ASP A 123 -7.90 -22.18 7.96
N PHE A 124 -8.46 -21.72 9.07
CA PHE A 124 -8.37 -20.29 9.44
C PHE A 124 -6.94 -19.88 9.79
N ILE A 125 -6.21 -20.70 10.53
CA ILE A 125 -4.80 -20.43 10.88
C ILE A 125 -3.94 -20.33 9.63
N LYS A 126 -4.16 -21.19 8.62
CA LYS A 126 -3.48 -21.09 7.33
C LYS A 126 -3.72 -19.74 6.67
N PHE A 127 -4.97 -19.30 6.62
CA PHE A 127 -5.35 -17.98 6.10
C PHE A 127 -4.65 -16.85 6.87
N SER A 128 -4.71 -16.89 8.20
CA SER A 128 -4.10 -15.87 9.06
C SER A 128 -2.58 -15.79 8.88
N LYS A 129 -1.91 -16.92 8.74
CA LYS A 129 -0.46 -16.97 8.47
C LYS A 129 -0.11 -16.41 7.09
N GLU A 130 -0.88 -16.72 6.06
CA GLU A 130 -0.66 -16.17 4.71
C GLU A 130 -0.87 -14.65 4.71
N ALA A 131 -1.90 -14.16 5.38
CA ALA A 131 -2.14 -12.73 5.53
C ALA A 131 -0.98 -12.02 6.24
N SER A 132 -0.49 -12.60 7.35
CA SER A 132 0.65 -12.06 8.11
C SER A 132 1.93 -12.04 7.29
N ALA A 133 2.19 -13.08 6.53
CA ALA A 133 3.36 -13.15 5.63
C ALA A 133 3.28 -12.11 4.52
N TYR A 134 2.10 -11.94 3.93
CA TYR A 134 1.86 -10.90 2.92
C TYR A 134 2.11 -9.50 3.47
N ILE A 135 1.58 -9.20 4.65
CA ILE A 135 1.76 -7.90 5.32
C ILE A 135 3.24 -7.62 5.56
N LEU A 136 3.96 -8.59 6.14
CA LEU A 136 5.39 -8.43 6.43
C LEU A 136 6.21 -8.23 5.15
N ASN A 137 5.98 -9.04 4.13
CA ASN A 137 6.67 -8.92 2.85
C ASN A 137 6.40 -7.56 2.18
N THR A 138 5.18 -7.06 2.26
CA THR A 138 4.81 -5.75 1.71
C THR A 138 5.50 -4.61 2.46
N ILE A 139 5.61 -4.71 3.79
CA ILE A 139 6.35 -3.74 4.61
C ILE A 139 7.85 -3.76 4.25
N MET A 140 8.44 -4.95 4.12
CA MET A 140 9.85 -5.09 3.75
C MET A 140 10.14 -4.53 2.36
N ASP A 141 9.25 -4.72 1.40
CA ASP A 141 9.35 -4.14 0.06
C ASP A 141 9.34 -2.60 0.13
N GLY A 142 8.51 -2.03 1.00
CA GLY A 142 8.50 -0.59 1.26
C GLY A 142 9.82 -0.08 1.83
N TRP A 143 10.42 -0.81 2.76
CA TRP A 143 11.75 -0.47 3.30
C TRP A 143 12.81 -0.50 2.21
N LYS A 144 12.82 -1.53 1.37
CA LYS A 144 13.76 -1.63 0.24
C LYS A 144 13.58 -0.48 -0.75
N GLU A 145 12.35 -0.11 -1.05
CA GLU A 145 12.08 1.02 -1.93
C GLU A 145 12.67 2.31 -1.37
N LYS A 146 12.46 2.59 -0.08
CA LYS A 146 13.05 3.76 0.60
C LYS A 146 14.58 3.74 0.58
N ASP A 147 15.18 2.58 0.84
CA ASP A 147 16.64 2.43 0.92
C ASP A 147 17.31 2.57 -0.45
N ASN A 148 16.60 2.28 -1.53
CA ASN A 148 17.13 2.29 -2.90
C ASN A 148 16.89 3.60 -3.66
N ILE A 149 16.33 4.63 -3.02
CA ILE A 149 16.10 5.90 -3.68
C ILE A 149 17.42 6.61 -3.96
N ASP A 150 17.63 6.99 -5.21
CA ASP A 150 18.71 7.90 -5.61
C ASP A 150 18.27 9.35 -5.38
N TRP A 151 18.63 9.90 -4.23
CA TRP A 151 18.25 11.27 -3.86
C TRP A 151 18.88 12.34 -4.76
N SER A 152 19.97 12.01 -5.48
CA SER A 152 20.62 12.96 -6.36
C SER A 152 19.76 13.41 -7.54
N VAL A 153 18.76 12.61 -7.93
CA VAL A 153 17.83 12.97 -9.02
C VAL A 153 16.97 14.19 -8.69
N PHE A 154 16.82 14.50 -7.41
CA PHE A 154 16.05 15.65 -6.92
C PHE A 154 16.93 16.89 -6.68
N ASP A 155 18.23 16.79 -6.88
CA ASP A 155 19.14 17.88 -6.67
C ASP A 155 19.26 18.72 -7.97
N ILE A 156 18.64 19.90 -7.95
CA ILE A 156 18.72 20.85 -9.05
C ILE A 156 19.67 21.96 -8.67
N GLN A 157 20.71 22.08 -9.44
CA GLN A 157 21.67 23.18 -9.31
C GLN A 157 21.10 24.49 -9.88
#